data_5752cd4f7317d46028663627813ef89a
#
_entry.id   5752cd4f7317d46028663627813ef89a
#
_cell.length_a   1.000
_cell.length_b   1.000
_cell.length_c   1.000
_cell.angle_alpha   90.00
_cell.angle_beta   90.00
_cell.angle_gamma   90.00
#
_symmetry.space_group_name_H-M   'P 1'
#
loop_
_entity.id
_entity.type
_entity.pdbx_description
1 polymer ?
#
loop_
_entity_poly.entity_id
_entity_poly.type
_entity_poly.pdbx_seq_one_letter_code
_entity_poly.pdbx_strand_id
1 'polypeptide(L)'
;ITKLAVNSVSCAASFSQRAAIAALEGPRDEVEAMIAEFSLRRRIITDGLRKIPGITCPEPEGAFYVFPSIKETGISSAEFEERAMNEAGVALLSGAAFGEFGEGYVRLSYANSQENIHKALDQLDTFVRGLDK
;
A
#
# COMPACT_ATOMS: atom_id res chain seq x y z
N ILE A 1 29.11 7.86 -18.25
CA ILE A 1 27.67 7.65 -17.94
C ILE A 1 26.82 8.27 -19.05
N THR A 2 26.95 9.57 -19.38
CA THR A 2 26.13 10.28 -20.40
C THR A 2 26.17 9.58 -21.77
N LYS A 3 27.36 9.17 -22.25
CA LYS A 3 27.50 8.49 -23.56
C LYS A 3 26.76 7.15 -23.60
N LEU A 4 26.74 6.40 -22.49
CA LEU A 4 25.98 5.15 -22.35
C LEU A 4 24.47 5.43 -22.29
N ALA A 5 24.05 6.43 -21.54
CA ALA A 5 22.65 6.81 -21.44
C ALA A 5 22.06 7.24 -22.78
N VAL A 6 22.77 8.06 -23.56
CA VAL A 6 22.32 8.51 -24.89
C VAL A 6 22.11 7.33 -25.84
N ASN A 7 22.97 6.31 -25.79
CA ASN A 7 22.87 5.15 -26.68
C ASN A 7 21.91 4.05 -26.17
N SER A 8 21.54 4.10 -24.87
CA SER A 8 20.67 3.11 -24.24
C SER A 8 19.22 3.59 -24.16
N VAL A 9 19.00 4.81 -23.69
CA VAL A 9 17.66 5.35 -23.43
C VAL A 9 17.29 6.55 -24.31
N SER A 10 18.26 7.04 -25.09
CA SER A 10 18.10 8.22 -25.97
C SER A 10 17.69 9.48 -25.17
N CYS A 11 16.46 9.95 -25.39
CA CYS A 11 15.90 11.09 -24.69
C CYS A 11 14.38 10.90 -24.49
N ALA A 12 13.80 11.67 -23.58
CA ALA A 12 12.36 11.73 -23.43
C ALA A 12 11.70 12.27 -24.70
N ALA A 13 10.58 11.69 -25.11
CA ALA A 13 9.82 12.14 -26.26
C ALA A 13 9.41 13.62 -26.10
N SER A 14 9.38 14.38 -27.19
CA SER A 14 9.11 15.81 -27.16
C SER A 14 7.75 16.16 -26.55
N PHE A 15 6.72 15.35 -26.80
CA PHE A 15 5.39 15.54 -26.19
C PHE A 15 5.40 15.28 -24.69
N SER A 16 6.19 14.31 -24.20
CA SER A 16 6.36 14.06 -22.76
C SER A 16 7.04 15.22 -22.05
N GLN A 17 8.05 15.85 -22.71
CA GLN A 17 8.70 17.06 -22.19
C GLN A 17 7.70 18.22 -22.08
N ARG A 18 6.84 18.41 -23.10
CA ARG A 18 5.78 19.44 -23.06
C ARG A 18 4.75 19.17 -21.98
N ALA A 19 4.34 17.90 -21.82
CA ALA A 19 3.44 17.49 -20.75
C ALA A 19 4.05 17.75 -19.36
N ALA A 20 5.34 17.46 -19.17
CA ALA A 20 6.02 17.74 -17.92
C ALA A 20 6.06 19.22 -17.58
N ILE A 21 6.33 20.09 -18.57
CA ILE A 21 6.28 21.55 -18.40
C ILE A 21 4.87 21.98 -17.95
N ALA A 22 3.84 21.53 -18.66
CA ALA A 22 2.45 21.84 -18.32
C ALA A 22 2.06 21.36 -16.91
N ALA A 23 2.57 20.19 -16.49
CA ALA A 23 2.32 19.66 -15.16
C ALA A 23 3.03 20.46 -14.04
N LEU A 24 4.21 21.00 -14.32
CA LEU A 24 4.97 21.78 -13.34
C LEU A 24 4.51 23.25 -13.22
N GLU A 25 4.08 23.83 -14.33
CA GLU A 25 3.70 25.26 -14.43
C GLU A 25 2.17 25.48 -14.34
N GLY A 26 1.39 24.40 -14.54
CA GLY A 26 -0.08 24.46 -14.57
C GLY A 26 -0.71 24.55 -13.17
N PRO A 27 -2.05 24.67 -13.11
CA PRO A 27 -2.79 24.67 -11.85
C PRO A 27 -2.62 23.37 -11.10
N ARG A 28 -2.63 23.44 -9.77
CA ARG A 28 -2.40 22.29 -8.88
C ARG A 28 -3.66 21.76 -8.19
N ASP A 29 -4.80 22.36 -8.43
CA ASP A 29 -6.05 22.07 -7.71
C ASP A 29 -6.41 20.58 -7.75
N GLU A 30 -6.29 19.94 -8.91
CA GLU A 30 -6.55 18.51 -9.08
C GLU A 30 -5.56 17.62 -8.30
N VAL A 31 -4.29 18.02 -8.29
CA VAL A 31 -3.25 17.31 -7.55
C VAL A 31 -3.47 17.45 -6.05
N GLU A 32 -3.83 18.65 -5.59
CA GLU A 32 -4.10 18.91 -4.16
C GLU A 32 -5.34 18.16 -3.68
N ALA A 33 -6.40 18.11 -4.50
CA ALA A 33 -7.60 17.32 -4.22
C ALA A 33 -7.25 15.81 -4.10
N MET A 34 -6.43 15.29 -5.01
CA MET A 34 -5.97 13.90 -4.97
C MET A 34 -5.12 13.62 -3.71
N ILE A 35 -4.21 14.52 -3.34
CA ILE A 35 -3.39 14.38 -2.12
C ILE A 35 -4.28 14.38 -0.87
N ALA A 36 -5.29 15.22 -0.81
CA ALA A 36 -6.24 15.26 0.31
C ALA A 36 -7.00 13.93 0.44
N GLU A 37 -7.47 13.38 -0.66
CA GLU A 37 -8.15 12.07 -0.69
C GLU A 37 -7.21 10.93 -0.25
N PHE A 38 -5.97 10.88 -0.76
CA PHE A 38 -5.00 9.89 -0.31
C PHE A 38 -4.63 10.03 1.16
N SER A 39 -4.55 11.24 1.67
CA SER A 39 -4.32 11.51 3.09
C SER A 39 -5.46 10.99 3.97
N LEU A 40 -6.69 11.08 3.50
CA LEU A 40 -7.86 10.52 4.18
C LEU A 40 -7.81 8.98 4.18
N ARG A 41 -7.58 8.37 3.02
CA ARG A 41 -7.46 6.91 2.88
C ARG A 41 -6.33 6.34 3.74
N ARG A 42 -5.19 7.03 3.81
CA ARG A 42 -4.07 6.67 4.68
C ARG A 42 -4.52 6.59 6.15
N ARG A 43 -5.24 7.59 6.65
CA ARG A 43 -5.77 7.58 8.01
C ARG A 43 -6.76 6.44 8.22
N ILE A 44 -7.71 6.26 7.31
CA ILE A 44 -8.71 5.18 7.40
C ILE A 44 -8.04 3.81 7.55
N ILE A 45 -7.12 3.48 6.65
CA ILE A 45 -6.47 2.16 6.68
C ILE A 45 -5.57 1.99 7.91
N THR A 46 -4.80 3.00 8.28
CA THR A 46 -3.88 2.94 9.43
C THR A 46 -4.64 2.80 10.73
N ASP A 47 -5.68 3.62 10.95
CA ASP A 47 -6.49 3.58 12.16
C ASP A 47 -7.34 2.30 12.23
N GLY A 48 -7.80 1.81 11.08
CA GLY A 48 -8.53 0.55 11.00
C GLY A 48 -7.66 -0.65 11.36
N LEU A 49 -6.48 -0.76 10.76
CA LEU A 49 -5.53 -1.85 11.05
C LEU A 49 -5.10 -1.88 12.52
N ARG A 50 -4.88 -0.72 13.14
CA ARG A 50 -4.51 -0.62 14.57
C ARG A 50 -5.58 -1.14 15.53
N LYS A 51 -6.83 -1.27 15.09
CA LYS A 51 -7.93 -1.81 15.90
C LYS A 51 -8.02 -3.33 15.84
N ILE A 52 -7.36 -3.95 14.87
CA ILE A 52 -7.36 -5.40 14.69
C ILE A 52 -6.36 -6.02 15.68
N PRO A 53 -6.76 -6.97 16.53
CA PRO A 53 -5.87 -7.61 17.49
C PRO A 53 -4.68 -8.29 16.79
N GLY A 54 -3.47 -8.11 17.34
CA GLY A 54 -2.25 -8.71 16.79
C GLY A 54 -1.66 -8.00 15.57
N ILE A 55 -2.27 -6.87 15.15
CA ILE A 55 -1.74 -6.03 14.07
C ILE A 55 -1.23 -4.71 14.62
N THR A 56 0.01 -4.35 14.29
CA THR A 56 0.55 -3.01 14.54
C THR A 56 0.91 -2.34 13.23
N CYS A 57 0.48 -1.10 13.06
CA CYS A 57 0.68 -0.36 11.81
C CYS A 57 1.28 1.02 12.10
N PRO A 58 2.55 1.27 11.75
CA PRO A 58 3.11 2.61 11.73
C PRO A 58 2.43 3.43 10.62
N GLU A 59 2.26 4.72 10.87
CA GLU A 59 1.74 5.62 9.83
C GLU A 59 2.82 5.85 8.77
N PRO A 60 2.54 5.57 7.48
CA PRO A 60 3.51 5.79 6.43
C PRO A 60 3.62 7.28 6.10
N GLU A 61 4.84 7.77 5.88
CA GLU A 61 5.10 9.18 5.51
C GLU A 61 4.99 9.43 4.00
N GLY A 62 4.89 8.37 3.18
CA GLY A 62 4.81 8.48 1.73
C GLY A 62 4.24 7.24 1.06
N ALA A 63 4.22 7.25 -0.27
CA ALA A 63 3.60 6.23 -1.12
C ALA A 63 2.09 6.07 -0.85
N PHE A 64 1.53 4.95 -1.30
CA PHE A 64 0.14 4.55 -1.08
C PHE A 64 0.05 3.11 -0.54
N TYR A 65 1.04 2.71 0.26
CA TYR A 65 1.13 1.41 0.90
C TYR A 65 1.24 1.56 2.41
N VAL A 66 0.67 0.60 3.14
CA VAL A 66 0.97 0.33 4.55
C VAL A 66 1.70 -1.00 4.67
N PHE A 67 2.55 -1.11 5.69
CA PHE A 67 3.36 -2.32 5.94
C PHE A 67 3.23 -2.73 7.42
N PRO A 68 2.01 -3.18 7.83
CA PRO A 68 1.75 -3.56 9.21
C PRO A 68 2.49 -4.83 9.61
N SER A 69 2.86 -4.92 10.88
CA SER A 69 3.32 -6.14 11.52
C SER A 69 2.13 -7.02 11.89
N ILE A 70 2.24 -8.30 11.60
CA ILE A 70 1.30 -9.36 11.94
C ILE A 70 1.91 -10.40 12.89
N LYS A 71 3.06 -10.11 13.49
CA LYS A 71 3.83 -11.07 14.31
C LYS A 71 3.02 -11.66 15.45
N GLU A 72 2.13 -10.89 16.04
CA GLU A 72 1.31 -11.33 17.16
C GLU A 72 0.10 -12.20 16.75
N THR A 73 -0.15 -12.36 15.45
CA THR A 73 -1.19 -13.26 14.93
C THR A 73 -0.77 -14.74 15.01
N GLY A 74 0.54 -15.01 15.13
CA GLY A 74 1.09 -16.36 15.31
C GLY A 74 1.29 -17.16 14.02
N ILE A 75 0.97 -16.60 12.85
CA ILE A 75 1.17 -17.25 11.54
C ILE A 75 2.21 -16.50 10.70
N SER A 76 2.81 -17.19 9.73
CA SER A 76 3.81 -16.59 8.84
C SER A 76 3.20 -15.59 7.87
N SER A 77 4.03 -14.71 7.31
CA SER A 77 3.60 -13.73 6.31
C SER A 77 3.00 -14.39 5.06
N ALA A 78 3.55 -15.51 4.62
CA ALA A 78 3.07 -16.26 3.47
C ALA A 78 1.71 -16.93 3.76
N GLU A 79 1.56 -17.54 4.93
CA GLU A 79 0.29 -18.14 5.35
C GLU A 79 -0.80 -17.07 5.52
N PHE A 80 -0.44 -15.91 6.09
CA PHE A 80 -1.38 -14.79 6.25
C PHE A 80 -1.87 -14.30 4.88
N GLU A 81 -0.97 -14.14 3.88
CA GLU A 81 -1.31 -13.75 2.51
C GLU A 81 -2.31 -14.74 1.88
N GLU A 82 -1.98 -16.03 1.92
CA GLU A 82 -2.79 -17.09 1.33
C GLU A 82 -4.19 -17.15 1.98
N ARG A 83 -4.24 -17.17 3.32
CA ARG A 83 -5.50 -17.28 4.06
C ARG A 83 -6.34 -16.01 3.98
N ALA A 84 -5.73 -14.82 4.03
CA ALA A 84 -6.45 -13.56 3.84
C ALA A 84 -7.15 -13.50 2.47
N MET A 85 -6.50 -14.01 1.42
CA MET A 85 -7.11 -14.09 0.09
C MET A 85 -8.26 -15.11 0.06
N ASN A 86 -8.04 -16.33 0.56
CA ASN A 86 -8.96 -17.44 0.40
C ASN A 86 -10.14 -17.40 1.38
N GLU A 87 -9.91 -16.97 2.63
CA GLU A 87 -10.92 -16.97 3.69
C GLU A 87 -11.59 -15.60 3.86
N ALA A 88 -10.84 -14.51 3.71
CA ALA A 88 -11.36 -13.15 3.88
C ALA A 88 -11.63 -12.42 2.56
N GLY A 89 -11.12 -12.89 1.42
CA GLY A 89 -11.25 -12.23 0.13
C GLY A 89 -10.47 -10.91 0.04
N VAL A 90 -9.42 -10.77 0.84
CA VAL A 90 -8.56 -9.58 0.88
C VAL A 90 -7.21 -9.87 0.24
N ALA A 91 -6.93 -9.22 -0.89
CA ALA A 91 -5.65 -9.29 -1.57
C ALA A 91 -4.61 -8.40 -0.88
N LEU A 92 -3.53 -9.00 -0.43
CA LEU A 92 -2.37 -8.33 0.14
C LEU A 92 -1.10 -9.11 -0.23
N LEU A 93 0.07 -8.62 0.10
CA LEU A 93 1.33 -9.29 -0.20
C LEU A 93 2.10 -9.59 1.07
N SER A 94 2.67 -10.79 1.13
CA SER A 94 3.63 -11.19 2.15
C SER A 94 4.82 -10.24 2.18
N GLY A 95 5.20 -9.80 3.37
CA GLY A 95 6.38 -8.96 3.54
C GLY A 95 7.68 -9.69 3.16
N ALA A 96 7.72 -11.02 3.30
CA ALA A 96 8.86 -11.83 2.89
C ALA A 96 9.21 -11.68 1.40
N ALA A 97 8.25 -11.32 0.53
CA ALA A 97 8.51 -11.00 -0.87
C ALA A 97 9.39 -9.75 -1.06
N PHE A 98 9.58 -8.93 -0.03
CA PHE A 98 10.38 -7.69 -0.05
C PHE A 98 11.74 -7.83 0.64
N GLY A 99 12.14 -9.04 1.00
CA GLY A 99 13.44 -9.35 1.60
C GLY A 99 13.33 -10.03 2.96
N GLU A 100 14.47 -10.46 3.50
CA GLU A 100 14.57 -11.27 4.73
C GLU A 100 13.95 -10.61 5.97
N PHE A 101 13.97 -9.27 6.05
CA PHE A 101 13.39 -8.52 7.16
C PHE A 101 11.88 -8.30 7.06
N GLY A 102 11.28 -8.76 5.95
CA GLY A 102 9.84 -8.63 5.71
C GLY A 102 8.99 -9.72 6.36
N GLU A 103 9.59 -10.77 6.92
CA GLU A 103 8.83 -11.81 7.64
C GLU A 103 8.15 -11.24 8.89
N GLY A 104 6.89 -11.63 9.10
CA GLY A 104 6.03 -11.07 10.14
C GLY A 104 5.38 -9.75 9.77
N TYR A 105 5.44 -9.37 8.49
CA TYR A 105 4.78 -8.18 7.93
C TYR A 105 4.00 -8.54 6.67
N VAL A 106 3.01 -7.68 6.36
CA VAL A 106 2.27 -7.76 5.09
C VAL A 106 2.14 -6.37 4.47
N ARG A 107 2.00 -6.29 3.15
CA ARG A 107 1.81 -5.02 2.43
C ARG A 107 0.40 -4.90 1.90
N LEU A 108 -0.26 -3.80 2.22
CA LEU A 108 -1.55 -3.42 1.65
C LEU A 108 -1.44 -2.08 0.91
N SER A 109 -2.23 -1.95 -0.16
CA SER A 109 -2.38 -0.68 -0.89
C SER A 109 -3.66 0.02 -0.46
N TYR A 110 -3.59 1.35 -0.24
CA TYR A 110 -4.78 2.19 -0.05
C TYR A 110 -5.14 3.02 -1.29
N ALA A 111 -4.58 2.67 -2.45
CA ALA A 111 -5.00 3.21 -3.75
C ALA A 111 -6.32 2.54 -4.20
N ASN A 112 -7.37 2.66 -3.39
CA ASN A 112 -8.69 2.09 -3.60
C ASN A 112 -9.77 3.03 -3.04
N SER A 113 -11.05 2.79 -3.30
CA SER A 113 -12.13 3.59 -2.71
C SER A 113 -12.16 3.45 -1.18
N GLN A 114 -12.64 4.47 -0.48
CA GLN A 114 -12.81 4.42 0.98
C GLN A 114 -13.74 3.26 1.39
N GLU A 115 -14.80 3.01 0.62
CA GLU A 115 -15.73 1.90 0.84
C GLU A 115 -15.02 0.53 0.81
N ASN A 116 -14.19 0.30 -0.22
CA ASN A 116 -13.43 -0.94 -0.33
C ASN A 116 -12.38 -1.08 0.77
N ILE A 117 -11.77 0.01 1.22
CA ILE A 117 -10.83 -0.01 2.35
C ILE A 117 -11.57 -0.41 3.64
N HIS A 118 -12.72 0.18 3.93
CA HIS A 118 -13.54 -0.19 5.10
C HIS A 118 -13.96 -1.67 5.04
N LYS A 119 -14.46 -2.12 3.89
CA LYS A 119 -14.83 -3.52 3.69
C LYS A 119 -13.66 -4.47 3.94
N ALA A 120 -12.48 -4.15 3.40
CA ALA A 120 -11.29 -4.97 3.62
C ALA A 120 -10.86 -5.01 5.09
N LEU A 121 -10.97 -3.89 5.81
CA LEU A 121 -10.68 -3.82 7.24
C LEU A 121 -11.63 -4.70 8.07
N ASP A 122 -12.93 -4.66 7.79
CA ASP A 122 -13.94 -5.49 8.47
C ASP A 122 -13.71 -6.99 8.21
N GLN A 123 -13.37 -7.34 6.98
CA GLN A 123 -13.04 -8.71 6.58
C GLN A 123 -11.75 -9.19 7.27
N LEU A 124 -10.71 -8.38 7.33
CA LEU A 124 -9.46 -8.70 8.03
C LEU A 124 -9.66 -8.81 9.54
N ASP A 125 -10.45 -7.94 10.17
CA ASP A 125 -10.75 -8.05 11.60
C ASP A 125 -11.45 -9.37 11.92
N THR A 126 -12.45 -9.74 11.11
CA THR A 126 -13.16 -11.03 11.26
C THR A 126 -12.22 -12.21 11.09
N PHE A 127 -11.37 -12.18 10.07
CA PHE A 127 -10.36 -13.21 9.77
C PHE A 127 -9.38 -13.39 10.92
N VAL A 128 -8.77 -12.29 11.38
CA VAL A 128 -7.73 -12.34 12.44
C VAL A 128 -8.32 -12.82 13.76
N ARG A 129 -9.56 -12.44 14.10
CA ARG A 129 -10.24 -12.94 15.30
C ARG A 129 -10.61 -14.42 15.20
N GLY A 130 -10.76 -14.94 13.99
CA GLY A 130 -11.01 -16.36 13.72
C GLY A 130 -9.75 -17.23 13.65
N LEU A 131 -8.55 -16.62 13.71
CA LEU A 131 -7.32 -17.40 13.80
C LEU A 131 -7.27 -18.08 15.16
N ASP A 132 -7.30 -19.40 15.15
CA ASP A 132 -7.12 -20.20 16.38
C ASP A 132 -5.74 -19.86 16.98
N LYS A 133 -5.73 -19.45 18.25
CA LYS A 133 -4.53 -19.22 19.03
C LYS A 133 -3.96 -20.51 19.55
#